data_9650d769615199d4bdbff2c9a92f06d3
#
_entry.id   9650d769615199d4bdbff2c9a92f06d3
#
_cell.length_a   1.000
_cell.length_b   1.000
_cell.length_c   1.000
_cell.angle_alpha   90.00
_cell.angle_beta   90.00
_cell.angle_gamma   90.00
#
_symmetry.space_group_name_H-M   'P 1'
#
loop_
_entity.id
_entity.type
_entity.pdbx_description
1 polymer ?
#
loop_
_entity_poly.entity_id
_entity_poly.type
_entity_poly.pdbx_seq_one_letter_code
_entity_poly.pdbx_strand_id
1 'polypeptide(L)'
;MVTPALFEAFPTVNEMAKATAEDIFPYIKSISYPNAKAKHLAEMTAKIVVEFDGNVPTTIDDLTTLPGVGRKTANVMLAVAFGGQAMPVDTHVFRVSHRIGLVPKRCTTPLSVERELVKYFPEEILSKAHHWLILHGRYTCMARNPKCGECGLTGVCKYFSSKVQ
;
A
#
# COMPACT_ATOMS: atom_id res chain seq x y z
N MET A 1 -12.05 15.83 -0.88
CA MET A 1 -11.25 14.96 0.01
C MET A 1 -12.04 14.73 1.29
N VAL A 2 -12.18 13.50 1.78
CA VAL A 2 -13.04 13.15 2.93
C VAL A 2 -12.33 13.26 4.29
N THR A 3 -10.99 13.16 4.28
CA THR A 3 -10.17 13.05 5.50
C THR A 3 -10.28 14.24 6.47
N PRO A 4 -10.30 15.51 6.02
CA PRO A 4 -10.41 16.63 6.94
C PRO A 4 -11.70 16.60 7.76
N ALA A 5 -12.86 16.42 7.13
CA ALA A 5 -14.14 16.36 7.83
C ALA A 5 -14.25 15.16 8.79
N LEU A 6 -13.66 14.01 8.41
CA LEU A 6 -13.62 12.85 9.29
C LEU A 6 -12.79 13.12 10.56
N PHE A 7 -11.61 13.72 10.43
CA PHE A 7 -10.76 14.00 11.60
C PHE A 7 -11.18 15.24 12.39
N GLU A 8 -11.99 16.12 11.81
CA GLU A 8 -12.66 17.17 12.57
C GLU A 8 -13.74 16.58 13.48
N ALA A 9 -14.52 15.60 12.97
CA ALA A 9 -15.56 14.92 13.75
C ALA A 9 -14.99 13.94 14.80
N PHE A 10 -13.87 13.29 14.50
CA PHE A 10 -13.21 12.29 15.35
C PHE A 10 -11.72 12.60 15.45
N PRO A 11 -11.31 13.62 16.21
CA PRO A 11 -9.93 14.12 16.25
C PRO A 11 -8.94 13.17 16.92
N THR A 12 -9.41 12.23 17.74
CA THR A 12 -8.57 11.23 18.42
C THR A 12 -9.04 9.81 18.15
N VAL A 13 -8.13 8.84 18.32
CA VAL A 13 -8.46 7.42 18.24
C VAL A 13 -9.52 7.03 19.27
N ASN A 14 -9.47 7.63 20.48
CA ASN A 14 -10.43 7.36 21.54
C ASN A 14 -11.85 7.86 21.21
N GLU A 15 -11.97 8.94 20.48
CA GLU A 15 -13.26 9.46 20.03
C GLU A 15 -13.81 8.60 18.89
N MET A 16 -12.97 8.25 17.91
CA MET A 16 -13.40 7.38 16.82
C MET A 16 -13.71 5.95 17.30
N ALA A 17 -13.05 5.46 18.35
CA ALA A 17 -13.33 4.14 18.95
C ALA A 17 -14.70 4.04 19.62
N LYS A 18 -15.33 5.17 19.96
CA LYS A 18 -16.70 5.23 20.51
C LYS A 18 -17.78 5.31 19.43
N ALA A 19 -17.37 5.59 18.19
CA ALA A 19 -18.28 5.75 17.06
C ALA A 19 -18.64 4.40 16.45
N THR A 20 -19.89 4.29 15.99
CA THR A 20 -20.36 3.15 15.20
C THR A 20 -19.98 3.32 13.72
N ALA A 21 -20.15 2.27 12.92
CA ALA A 21 -19.97 2.36 11.48
C ALA A 21 -20.96 3.37 10.84
N GLU A 22 -22.17 3.46 11.39
CA GLU A 22 -23.22 4.40 10.98
C GLU A 22 -22.82 5.86 11.24
N ASP A 23 -22.13 6.14 12.35
CA ASP A 23 -21.63 7.47 12.69
C ASP A 23 -20.48 7.91 11.75
N ILE A 24 -19.62 6.99 11.36
CA ILE A 24 -18.46 7.24 10.47
C ILE A 24 -18.89 7.35 9.00
N PHE A 25 -19.87 6.56 8.57
CA PHE A 25 -20.28 6.46 7.18
C PHE A 25 -20.57 7.81 6.48
N PRO A 26 -21.30 8.78 7.08
CA PRO A 26 -21.59 10.06 6.41
C PRO A 26 -20.36 10.81 5.91
N TYR A 27 -19.23 10.70 6.64
CA TYR A 27 -17.99 11.40 6.33
C TYR A 27 -17.21 10.75 5.17
N ILE A 28 -17.45 9.46 4.90
CA ILE A 28 -16.68 8.70 3.88
C ILE A 28 -17.55 8.12 2.76
N LYS A 29 -18.84 8.45 2.68
CA LYS A 29 -19.79 7.89 1.70
C LYS A 29 -19.40 8.06 0.25
N SER A 30 -18.55 9.04 -0.08
CA SER A 30 -18.12 9.33 -1.46
C SER A 30 -16.90 8.51 -1.93
N ILE A 31 -16.30 7.71 -1.06
CA ILE A 31 -15.15 6.85 -1.45
C ILE A 31 -15.62 5.46 -1.86
N SER A 32 -14.73 4.69 -2.53
CA SER A 32 -15.01 3.29 -2.89
C SER A 32 -15.20 2.41 -1.65
N TYR A 33 -16.24 1.57 -1.65
CA TYR A 33 -16.57 0.63 -0.57
C TYR A 33 -16.76 1.29 0.81
N PRO A 34 -17.61 2.33 0.93
CA PRO A 34 -17.70 3.14 2.15
C PRO A 34 -18.23 2.34 3.35
N ASN A 35 -19.20 1.43 3.15
CA ASN A 35 -19.75 0.61 4.24
C ASN A 35 -18.67 -0.28 4.90
N ALA A 36 -17.90 -1.01 4.09
CA ALA A 36 -16.83 -1.86 4.61
C ALA A 36 -15.74 -1.02 5.32
N LYS A 37 -15.41 0.16 4.78
CA LYS A 37 -14.42 1.05 5.39
C LYS A 37 -14.91 1.67 6.68
N ALA A 38 -16.19 2.08 6.78
CA ALA A 38 -16.76 2.59 8.02
C ALA A 38 -16.73 1.53 9.13
N LYS A 39 -17.14 0.29 8.80
CA LYS A 39 -17.05 -0.85 9.72
C LYS A 39 -15.61 -1.09 10.17
N HIS A 40 -14.65 -1.18 9.23
CA HIS A 40 -13.25 -1.40 9.57
C HIS A 40 -12.65 -0.27 10.40
N LEU A 41 -13.02 0.99 10.16
CA LEU A 41 -12.54 2.12 10.97
C LEU A 41 -13.04 2.01 12.42
N ALA A 42 -14.32 1.74 12.63
CA ALA A 42 -14.88 1.57 13.97
C ALA A 42 -14.21 0.40 14.72
N GLU A 43 -14.14 -0.77 14.09
CA GLU A 43 -13.53 -1.96 14.68
C GLU A 43 -12.02 -1.80 14.92
N MET A 44 -11.30 -1.18 13.98
CA MET A 44 -9.87 -0.93 14.09
C MET A 44 -9.53 0.01 15.23
N THR A 45 -10.24 1.12 15.35
CA THR A 45 -9.97 2.10 16.43
C THR A 45 -10.34 1.56 17.81
N ALA A 46 -11.43 0.81 17.92
CA ALA A 46 -11.77 0.10 19.14
C ALA A 46 -10.67 -0.89 19.55
N LYS A 47 -10.14 -1.67 18.59
CA LYS A 47 -9.04 -2.60 18.83
C LYS A 47 -7.75 -1.89 19.24
N ILE A 48 -7.40 -0.78 18.58
CA ILE A 48 -6.21 0.01 18.94
C ILE A 48 -6.32 0.51 20.39
N VAL A 49 -7.48 0.97 20.82
CA VAL A 49 -7.67 1.43 22.20
C VAL A 49 -7.57 0.29 23.20
N VAL A 50 -8.18 -0.86 22.90
CA VAL A 50 -8.26 -1.99 23.87
C VAL A 50 -6.97 -2.80 23.94
N GLU A 51 -6.34 -3.09 22.79
CA GLU A 51 -5.20 -4.02 22.74
C GLU A 51 -3.84 -3.31 22.65
N PHE A 52 -3.82 -2.02 22.28
CA PHE A 52 -2.59 -1.25 22.05
C PHE A 52 -2.56 0.08 22.82
N ASP A 53 -3.38 0.23 23.87
CA ASP A 53 -3.44 1.44 24.73
C ASP A 53 -3.60 2.76 23.94
N GLY A 54 -4.35 2.71 22.84
CA GLY A 54 -4.58 3.88 21.97
C GLY A 54 -3.39 4.22 21.04
N ASN A 55 -2.34 3.41 21.01
CA ASN A 55 -1.18 3.61 20.15
C ASN A 55 -1.25 2.71 18.91
N VAL A 56 -0.93 3.26 17.74
CA VAL A 56 -0.86 2.46 16.51
C VAL A 56 0.36 1.52 16.61
N PRO A 57 0.17 0.19 16.46
CA PRO A 57 1.30 -0.75 16.53
C PRO A 57 2.31 -0.51 15.40
N THR A 58 3.56 -0.88 15.65
CA THR A 58 4.70 -0.59 14.78
C THR A 58 5.32 -1.83 14.14
N THR A 59 4.72 -3.01 14.32
CA THR A 59 5.16 -4.25 13.66
C THR A 59 4.18 -4.67 12.57
N ILE A 60 4.66 -5.40 11.55
CA ILE A 60 3.78 -5.94 10.49
C ILE A 60 2.76 -6.90 11.10
N ASP A 61 3.18 -7.73 12.03
CA ASP A 61 2.33 -8.77 12.62
C ASP A 61 1.18 -8.13 13.40
N ASP A 62 1.46 -7.16 14.25
CA ASP A 62 0.42 -6.43 15.00
C ASP A 62 -0.47 -5.59 14.09
N LEU A 63 0.12 -4.84 13.13
CA LEU A 63 -0.65 -4.04 12.17
C LEU A 63 -1.64 -4.89 11.36
N THR A 64 -1.25 -6.11 10.98
CA THR A 64 -2.13 -7.00 10.20
C THR A 64 -3.23 -7.65 11.02
N THR A 65 -3.20 -7.56 12.35
CA THR A 65 -4.32 -7.96 13.21
C THR A 65 -5.47 -6.95 13.20
N LEU A 66 -5.20 -5.71 12.77
CA LEU A 66 -6.20 -4.64 12.74
C LEU A 66 -7.20 -4.85 11.59
N PRO A 67 -8.51 -4.69 11.84
CA PRO A 67 -9.54 -4.78 10.82
C PRO A 67 -9.27 -3.86 9.62
N GLY A 68 -9.32 -4.40 8.41
CA GLY A 68 -9.07 -3.64 7.17
C GLY A 68 -7.59 -3.38 6.85
N VAL A 69 -6.66 -3.81 7.70
CA VAL A 69 -5.23 -3.66 7.48
C VAL A 69 -4.63 -4.97 6.96
N GLY A 70 -4.39 -5.03 5.66
CA GLY A 70 -3.62 -6.12 5.07
C GLY A 70 -2.12 -5.81 5.03
N ARG A 71 -1.30 -6.82 4.70
CA ARG A 71 0.17 -6.70 4.64
C ARG A 71 0.67 -5.48 3.83
N LYS A 72 0.02 -5.19 2.69
CA LYS A 72 0.37 -3.99 1.90
C LYS A 72 0.19 -2.70 2.69
N THR A 73 -0.91 -2.57 3.44
CA THR A 73 -1.19 -1.38 4.26
C THR A 73 -0.22 -1.30 5.44
N ALA A 74 0.06 -2.41 6.10
CA ALA A 74 1.05 -2.49 7.17
C ALA A 74 2.45 -2.03 6.69
N ASN A 75 2.91 -2.53 5.54
CA ASN A 75 4.18 -2.10 4.95
C ASN A 75 4.20 -0.60 4.60
N VAL A 76 3.08 -0.04 4.08
CA VAL A 76 2.99 1.41 3.82
C VAL A 76 3.07 2.20 5.11
N MET A 77 2.39 1.76 6.18
CA MET A 77 2.46 2.41 7.49
C MET A 77 3.89 2.42 8.03
N LEU A 78 4.58 1.28 7.98
CA LEU A 78 5.97 1.19 8.40
C LEU A 78 6.86 2.14 7.61
N ALA A 79 6.76 2.13 6.29
CA ALA A 79 7.62 2.93 5.42
C ALA A 79 7.37 4.44 5.54
N VAL A 80 6.10 4.86 5.69
CA VAL A 80 5.71 6.29 5.59
C VAL A 80 5.53 6.94 6.95
N ALA A 81 4.92 6.24 7.91
CA ALA A 81 4.59 6.81 9.22
C ALA A 81 5.67 6.55 10.27
N PHE A 82 6.36 5.41 10.18
CA PHE A 82 7.33 5.00 11.20
C PHE A 82 8.79 5.04 10.72
N GLY A 83 9.04 5.49 9.48
CA GLY A 83 10.39 5.57 8.92
C GLY A 83 11.08 4.21 8.71
N GLY A 84 10.33 3.12 8.81
CA GLY A 84 10.82 1.76 8.61
C GLY A 84 11.11 1.47 7.14
N GLN A 85 11.97 0.50 6.92
CA GLN A 85 12.35 0.07 5.58
C GLN A 85 11.47 -1.09 5.13
N ALA A 86 10.51 -0.81 4.26
CA ALA A 86 9.58 -1.81 3.75
C ALA A 86 9.37 -1.66 2.24
N MET A 87 9.01 -2.76 1.58
CA MET A 87 8.69 -2.82 0.16
C MET A 87 7.20 -3.20 -0.03
N PRO A 88 6.27 -2.24 0.12
CA PRO A 88 4.87 -2.52 -0.15
C PRO A 88 4.65 -2.92 -1.61
N VAL A 89 3.95 -4.01 -1.87
CA VAL A 89 3.66 -4.44 -3.24
C VAL A 89 2.19 -4.21 -3.55
N ASP A 90 1.93 -3.18 -4.35
CA ASP A 90 0.62 -2.92 -4.95
C ASP A 90 0.56 -3.45 -6.39
N THR A 91 -0.54 -3.19 -7.09
CA THR A 91 -0.72 -3.61 -8.48
C THR A 91 0.27 -2.95 -9.45
N HIS A 92 0.77 -1.75 -9.13
CA HIS A 92 1.80 -1.08 -9.94
C HIS A 92 3.16 -1.73 -9.75
N VAL A 93 3.60 -1.87 -8.50
CA VAL A 93 4.86 -2.53 -8.15
C VAL A 93 4.89 -3.95 -8.70
N PHE A 94 3.82 -4.73 -8.49
CA PHE A 94 3.70 -6.08 -9.00
C PHE A 94 3.89 -6.15 -10.53
N ARG A 95 3.14 -5.34 -11.26
CA ARG A 95 3.20 -5.31 -12.73
C ARG A 95 4.55 -4.86 -13.26
N VAL A 96 5.07 -3.76 -12.71
CA VAL A 96 6.33 -3.16 -13.16
C VAL A 96 7.49 -4.11 -12.93
N SER A 97 7.59 -4.71 -11.74
CA SER A 97 8.66 -5.64 -11.38
C SER A 97 8.71 -6.86 -12.31
N HIS A 98 7.55 -7.40 -12.71
CA HIS A 98 7.47 -8.48 -13.68
C HIS A 98 7.86 -8.02 -15.10
N ARG A 99 7.36 -6.85 -15.53
CA ARG A 99 7.63 -6.34 -16.89
C ARG A 99 9.09 -6.00 -17.10
N ILE A 100 9.72 -5.33 -16.15
CA ILE A 100 11.16 -5.02 -16.23
C ILE A 100 11.97 -6.32 -16.14
N GLY A 101 11.50 -7.28 -15.35
CA GLY A 101 12.18 -8.56 -15.10
C GLY A 101 12.99 -8.55 -13.81
N LEU A 102 12.67 -7.67 -12.86
CA LEU A 102 13.22 -7.65 -11.50
C LEU A 102 12.84 -8.90 -10.72
N VAL A 103 11.68 -9.49 -11.01
CA VAL A 103 11.21 -10.69 -10.34
C VAL A 103 10.93 -11.80 -11.37
N PRO A 104 11.17 -13.07 -11.02
CA PRO A 104 10.88 -14.19 -11.90
C PRO A 104 9.37 -14.45 -11.99
N LYS A 105 8.93 -15.08 -13.08
CA LYS A 105 7.51 -15.42 -13.33
C LYS A 105 6.87 -16.27 -12.22
N ARG A 106 7.65 -17.03 -11.46
CA ARG A 106 7.17 -17.85 -10.33
C ARG A 106 6.65 -17.01 -9.15
N CYS A 107 7.01 -15.73 -9.07
CA CYS A 107 6.49 -14.81 -8.04
C CYS A 107 5.07 -14.38 -8.40
N THR A 108 4.06 -15.21 -8.10
CA THR A 108 2.66 -15.00 -8.50
C THR A 108 1.82 -14.24 -7.48
N THR A 109 2.35 -13.99 -6.28
CA THR A 109 1.65 -13.26 -5.21
C THR A 109 2.40 -11.99 -4.81
N PRO A 110 1.72 -10.95 -4.29
CA PRO A 110 2.39 -9.76 -3.76
C PRO A 110 3.48 -10.07 -2.74
N LEU A 111 3.24 -11.04 -1.85
CA LEU A 111 4.22 -11.48 -0.86
C LEU A 111 5.47 -12.11 -1.49
N SER A 112 5.30 -12.94 -2.53
CA SER A 112 6.45 -13.52 -3.23
C SER A 112 7.27 -12.47 -3.99
N VAL A 113 6.60 -11.45 -4.54
CA VAL A 113 7.27 -10.31 -5.18
C VAL A 113 8.01 -9.45 -4.14
N GLU A 114 7.38 -9.14 -3.01
CA GLU A 114 8.01 -8.43 -1.89
C GLU A 114 9.30 -9.13 -1.45
N ARG A 115 9.21 -10.44 -1.13
CA ARG A 115 10.35 -11.25 -0.70
C ARG A 115 11.49 -11.34 -1.73
N GLU A 116 11.17 -11.24 -3.01
CA GLU A 116 12.18 -11.24 -4.05
C GLU A 116 12.82 -9.86 -4.21
N LEU A 117 12.02 -8.78 -4.21
CA LEU A 117 12.52 -7.42 -4.38
C LEU A 117 13.47 -6.99 -3.25
N VAL A 118 13.17 -7.35 -1.99
CA VAL A 118 14.04 -7.00 -0.86
C VAL A 118 15.43 -7.63 -0.93
N LYS A 119 15.67 -8.62 -1.78
CA LYS A 119 17.01 -9.19 -2.01
C LYS A 119 17.90 -8.32 -2.89
N TYR A 120 17.29 -7.46 -3.72
CA TYR A 120 18.01 -6.67 -4.73
C TYR A 120 18.22 -5.22 -4.32
N PHE A 121 17.41 -4.71 -3.40
CA PHE A 121 17.52 -3.33 -2.92
C PHE A 121 18.13 -3.31 -1.53
N PRO A 122 19.15 -2.47 -1.29
CA PRO A 122 19.62 -2.17 0.06
C PRO A 122 18.47 -1.71 0.95
N GLU A 123 18.52 -2.07 2.23
CA GLU A 123 17.43 -1.80 3.17
C GLU A 123 17.07 -0.32 3.23
N GLU A 124 18.07 0.56 3.27
CA GLU A 124 17.92 2.01 3.39
C GLU A 124 17.22 2.68 2.18
N ILE A 125 17.08 1.98 1.04
CA ILE A 125 16.38 2.51 -0.13
C ILE A 125 15.06 1.78 -0.45
N LEU A 126 14.66 0.78 0.33
CA LEU A 126 13.44 -0.01 0.06
C LEU A 126 12.21 0.87 -0.11
N SER A 127 11.99 1.82 0.81
CA SER A 127 10.88 2.75 0.75
C SER A 127 10.93 3.65 -0.49
N LYS A 128 12.12 4.12 -0.86
CA LYS A 128 12.32 4.92 -2.09
C LYS A 128 12.08 4.09 -3.34
N ALA A 129 12.62 2.86 -3.38
CA ALA A 129 12.44 1.95 -4.50
C ALA A 129 10.96 1.61 -4.74
N HIS A 130 10.19 1.40 -3.66
CA HIS A 130 8.73 1.28 -3.74
C HIS A 130 8.09 2.47 -4.47
N HIS A 131 8.43 3.70 -4.09
CA HIS A 131 7.89 4.91 -4.72
C HIS A 131 8.30 5.03 -6.19
N TRP A 132 9.55 4.72 -6.55
CA TRP A 132 10.01 4.71 -7.95
C TRP A 132 9.19 3.74 -8.79
N LEU A 133 8.95 2.53 -8.31
CA LEU A 133 8.17 1.52 -9.01
C LEU A 133 6.69 1.93 -9.16
N ILE A 134 6.09 2.53 -8.13
CA ILE A 134 4.72 3.06 -8.22
C ILE A 134 4.63 4.18 -9.26
N LEU A 135 5.50 5.20 -9.16
CA LEU A 135 5.47 6.35 -10.05
C LEU A 135 5.71 5.92 -11.50
N HIS A 136 6.69 5.05 -11.73
CA HIS A 136 6.92 4.46 -13.05
C HIS A 136 5.69 3.70 -13.56
N GLY A 137 5.05 2.92 -12.72
CA GLY A 137 3.82 2.19 -13.05
C GLY A 137 2.59 3.07 -13.31
N ARG A 138 2.52 4.24 -12.70
CA ARG A 138 1.42 5.19 -12.90
C ARG A 138 1.57 6.02 -14.16
N TYR A 139 2.77 6.48 -14.47
CA TYR A 139 2.97 7.52 -15.48
C TYR A 139 3.63 7.02 -16.76
N THR A 140 4.42 5.93 -16.70
CA THR A 140 5.17 5.40 -17.84
C THR A 140 4.73 3.97 -18.19
N CYS A 141 4.92 3.02 -17.28
CA CYS A 141 4.62 1.60 -17.50
C CYS A 141 3.17 1.29 -17.12
N MET A 142 2.20 2.00 -17.68
CA MET A 142 0.77 1.84 -17.41
C MET A 142 0.27 0.43 -17.76
N ALA A 143 -0.83 0.00 -17.13
CA ALA A 143 -1.43 -1.32 -17.38
C ALA A 143 -1.84 -1.50 -18.85
N ARG A 144 -2.53 -0.50 -19.37
CA ARG A 144 -2.92 -0.38 -20.78
C ARG A 144 -2.04 0.68 -21.42
N ASN A 145 -1.58 0.41 -22.66
CA ASN A 145 -0.79 1.34 -23.47
C ASN A 145 0.44 1.93 -22.72
N PRO A 146 1.40 1.11 -22.28
CA PRO A 146 2.61 1.62 -21.65
C PRO A 146 3.42 2.47 -22.63
N LYS A 147 3.96 3.59 -22.16
CA LYS A 147 4.74 4.54 -22.95
C LYS A 147 6.18 4.04 -23.14
N CYS A 148 6.34 2.91 -23.82
CA CYS A 148 7.65 2.29 -23.98
C CYS A 148 8.64 3.14 -24.78
N GLY A 149 8.17 3.91 -25.78
CA GLY A 149 9.01 4.80 -26.58
C GLY A 149 9.63 5.97 -25.81
N GLU A 150 9.03 6.34 -24.65
CA GLU A 150 9.52 7.41 -23.76
C GLU A 150 10.21 6.84 -22.50
N CYS A 151 10.33 5.50 -22.43
CA CYS A 151 10.82 4.83 -21.22
C CYS A 151 12.34 4.66 -21.24
N GLY A 152 13.04 5.27 -20.27
CA GLY A 152 14.49 5.11 -20.12
C GLY A 152 14.99 3.71 -19.75
N LEU A 153 14.07 2.73 -19.50
CA LEU A 153 14.41 1.38 -19.11
C LEU A 153 14.36 0.36 -20.28
N THR A 154 14.12 0.80 -21.51
CA THR A 154 13.97 -0.10 -22.67
C THR A 154 15.14 -1.02 -22.88
N GLY A 155 16.37 -0.54 -22.64
CA GLY A 155 17.60 -1.33 -22.80
C GLY A 155 17.73 -2.54 -21.87
N VAL A 156 17.00 -2.58 -20.76
CA VAL A 156 17.04 -3.65 -19.75
C VAL A 156 15.68 -4.32 -19.53
N CYS A 157 14.62 -3.82 -20.17
CA CYS A 157 13.26 -4.24 -19.92
C CYS A 157 12.89 -5.51 -20.69
N LYS A 158 12.66 -6.62 -19.98
CA LYS A 158 12.27 -7.91 -20.60
C LYS A 158 10.96 -7.82 -21.38
N TYR A 159 9.99 -7.04 -20.92
CA TYR A 159 8.72 -6.86 -21.62
C TYR A 159 8.90 -6.10 -22.94
N PHE A 160 9.74 -5.07 -22.96
CA PHE A 160 10.03 -4.34 -24.20
C PHE A 160 10.75 -5.25 -25.22
N SER A 161 11.80 -5.94 -24.79
CA SER A 161 12.55 -6.87 -25.65
C SER A 161 11.65 -7.97 -26.26
N SER A 162 10.65 -8.45 -25.51
CA SER A 162 9.71 -9.46 -26.03
C SER A 162 8.64 -8.90 -26.99
N LYS A 163 8.52 -7.59 -27.15
CA LYS A 163 7.57 -6.97 -28.09
C LYS A 163 8.23 -6.53 -29.40
N VAL A 164 9.54 -6.35 -29.40
CA VAL A 164 10.33 -5.89 -30.56
C VAL A 164 10.85 -7.08 -31.38
N GLN A 165 10.75 -8.29 -30.86
CA GLN A 165 10.93 -9.54 -31.59
C GLN A 165 9.61 -9.98 -32.25
#